data_779e41308ed742abbf3565d609f5ccff
#
_entry.id   779e41308ed742abbf3565d609f5ccff
#
_cell.length_a   1.000
_cell.length_b   1.000
_cell.length_c   1.000
_cell.angle_alpha   90.00
_cell.angle_beta   90.00
_cell.angle_gamma   90.00
#
_symmetry.space_group_name_H-M   'P 1'
#
loop_
_entity.id
_entity.type
_entity.pdbx_description
1 polymer ?
#
loop_
_entity_poly.entity_id
_entity_poly.type
_entity_poly.pdbx_seq_one_letter_code
_entity_poly.pdbx_strand_id
1 'polypeptide(L)'
;AMIEIDRGMSLVNILQTSQQNGLMLVSRSDSLRTLDDFKGKKIGVWKVGSAELAYMMDVENEMNIKWVPFLQGMNLYISGAVDATLAMSYSEYLQIKVSGHEDKPYIRLSDTKYDFPEDGVYVTADFYQKNTEKVNAFVEASRKGWEWVHEHKEEALDIVMKWVEKERVHTNRLHQKWMLEEILRLQCEKGKDKPSFNLDARTVEKLSKLLMEHRRIHAPITLEKLKGGRP
;
A
#
# COMPACT_ATOMS: atom_id res chain seq x y z
N ALA A 1 7.00 8.85 -2.74
CA ALA A 1 8.38 9.11 -3.21
C ALA A 1 8.41 9.96 -4.48
N MET A 2 7.77 9.55 -5.60
CA MET A 2 7.84 10.28 -6.88
C MET A 2 7.44 11.76 -6.75
N ILE A 3 6.35 12.07 -6.04
CA ILE A 3 5.92 13.45 -5.81
C ILE A 3 6.99 14.26 -5.04
N GLU A 4 7.63 13.64 -4.06
CA GLU A 4 8.69 14.33 -3.30
C GLU A 4 9.98 14.50 -4.13
N ILE A 5 10.25 13.57 -5.05
CA ILE A 5 11.36 13.72 -6.01
C ILE A 5 11.09 14.89 -6.98
N ASP A 6 9.86 15.02 -7.45
CA ASP A 6 9.47 16.15 -8.31
C ASP A 6 9.58 17.50 -7.58
N ARG A 7 9.34 17.51 -6.26
CA ARG A 7 9.53 18.69 -5.38
C ARG A 7 10.99 18.99 -5.04
N GLY A 8 11.93 18.21 -5.57
CA GLY A 8 13.37 18.44 -5.41
C GLY A 8 14.05 17.54 -4.37
N MET A 9 13.35 16.61 -3.74
CA MET A 9 13.98 15.67 -2.82
C MET A 9 14.77 14.62 -3.61
N SER A 10 16.05 14.43 -3.29
CA SER A 10 16.87 13.39 -3.92
C SER A 10 16.75 12.08 -3.18
N LEU A 11 15.81 11.22 -3.61
CA LEU A 11 15.53 9.92 -3.01
C LEU A 11 16.02 8.78 -3.90
N VAL A 12 16.51 7.72 -3.25
CA VAL A 12 16.93 6.46 -3.89
C VAL A 12 16.07 5.33 -3.29
N ASN A 13 15.35 4.59 -4.14
CA ASN A 13 14.71 3.35 -3.73
C ASN A 13 15.80 2.29 -3.54
N ILE A 14 15.94 1.75 -2.34
CA ILE A 14 16.93 0.73 -2.03
C ILE A 14 16.35 -0.68 -1.95
N LEU A 15 15.06 -0.80 -1.68
CA LEU A 15 14.34 -2.06 -1.60
C LEU A 15 12.85 -1.80 -1.87
N GLN A 16 12.26 -2.54 -2.80
CA GLN A 16 10.81 -2.52 -3.00
C GLN A 16 10.17 -3.66 -2.22
N THR A 17 9.37 -3.34 -1.21
CA THR A 17 8.81 -4.35 -0.30
C THR A 17 7.43 -4.83 -0.69
N SER A 18 6.70 -4.13 -1.58
CA SER A 18 5.46 -4.62 -2.17
C SER A 18 5.50 -4.62 -3.69
N GLN A 19 4.81 -5.54 -4.32
CA GLN A 19 4.68 -5.65 -5.77
C GLN A 19 3.26 -5.35 -6.25
N GLN A 20 2.29 -5.34 -5.34
CA GLN A 20 0.89 -5.08 -5.61
C GLN A 20 0.36 -4.00 -4.68
N ASN A 21 -0.81 -3.46 -5.04
CA ASN A 21 -1.53 -2.49 -4.22
C ASN A 21 -2.40 -3.20 -3.17
N GLY A 22 -2.29 -2.81 -1.92
CA GLY A 22 -3.13 -3.32 -0.81
C GLY A 22 -4.42 -2.54 -0.61
N LEU A 23 -4.60 -1.42 -1.30
CA LEU A 23 -5.77 -0.56 -1.12
C LEU A 23 -7.04 -1.20 -1.67
N MET A 24 -8.10 -1.09 -0.90
CA MET A 24 -9.43 -1.59 -1.22
C MET A 24 -10.47 -0.49 -1.05
N LEU A 25 -11.50 -0.53 -1.90
CA LEU A 25 -12.74 0.19 -1.72
C LEU A 25 -13.79 -0.82 -1.24
N VAL A 26 -14.20 -0.73 0.03
CA VAL A 26 -15.11 -1.69 0.66
C VAL A 26 -16.49 -1.09 0.80
N SER A 27 -17.47 -1.72 0.17
CA SER A 27 -18.87 -1.31 0.23
C SER A 27 -19.52 -1.66 1.56
N ARG A 28 -20.49 -0.86 1.99
CA ARG A 28 -21.38 -1.21 3.10
C ARG A 28 -22.70 -1.85 2.61
N SER A 29 -23.02 -1.70 1.33
CA SER A 29 -24.24 -2.20 0.70
C SER A 29 -23.92 -3.32 -0.29
N ASP A 30 -24.77 -4.33 -0.37
CA ASP A 30 -24.65 -5.42 -1.35
C ASP A 30 -24.86 -4.98 -2.79
N SER A 31 -25.41 -3.78 -2.99
CA SER A 31 -25.67 -3.17 -4.30
C SER A 31 -24.48 -2.42 -4.91
N LEU A 32 -23.40 -2.12 -4.13
CA LEU A 32 -22.24 -1.39 -4.64
C LEU A 32 -21.12 -2.38 -5.00
N ARG A 33 -21.08 -2.79 -6.27
CA ARG A 33 -20.19 -3.86 -6.76
C ARG A 33 -19.21 -3.40 -7.84
N THR A 34 -19.55 -2.37 -8.57
CA THR A 34 -18.74 -1.80 -9.65
C THR A 34 -18.35 -0.37 -9.34
N LEU A 35 -17.32 0.18 -10.00
CA LEU A 35 -16.92 1.58 -9.79
C LEU A 35 -18.09 2.56 -10.04
N ASP A 36 -18.94 2.27 -11.01
CA ASP A 36 -20.09 3.12 -11.32
C ASP A 36 -21.11 3.20 -10.18
N ASP A 37 -21.26 2.15 -9.39
CA ASP A 37 -22.18 2.12 -8.25
C ASP A 37 -21.75 3.09 -7.13
N PHE A 38 -20.48 3.47 -7.09
CA PHE A 38 -19.95 4.40 -6.09
C PHE A 38 -20.08 5.87 -6.47
N LYS A 39 -20.63 6.19 -7.65
CA LYS A 39 -20.84 7.59 -8.08
C LYS A 39 -21.72 8.37 -7.09
N GLY A 40 -21.20 9.51 -6.65
CA GLY A 40 -21.86 10.41 -5.70
C GLY A 40 -21.97 9.90 -4.25
N LYS A 41 -21.38 8.75 -3.93
CA LYS A 41 -21.44 8.12 -2.60
C LYS A 41 -20.51 8.81 -1.61
N LYS A 42 -20.86 8.67 -0.31
CA LYS A 42 -19.98 9.08 0.80
C LYS A 42 -18.99 7.97 1.08
N ILE A 43 -17.70 8.25 0.91
CA ILE A 43 -16.64 7.26 1.10
C ILE A 43 -15.64 7.75 2.14
N GLY A 44 -15.39 6.91 3.15
CA GLY A 44 -14.40 7.16 4.18
C GLY A 44 -12.98 7.13 3.61
N VAL A 45 -12.16 8.11 3.98
CA VAL A 45 -10.76 8.23 3.57
C VAL A 45 -9.89 8.70 4.73
N TRP A 46 -8.64 8.25 4.82
CA TRP A 46 -7.71 8.77 5.83
C TRP A 46 -7.45 10.26 5.61
N LYS A 47 -7.50 11.02 6.69
CA LYS A 47 -7.16 12.45 6.67
C LYS A 47 -5.67 12.68 6.36
N VAL A 48 -4.82 11.75 6.75
CA VAL A 48 -3.37 11.76 6.54
C VAL A 48 -2.97 10.43 5.92
N GLY A 49 -2.16 10.45 4.90
CA GLY A 49 -1.70 9.25 4.21
C GLY A 49 -1.98 9.30 2.70
N SER A 50 -1.68 8.22 2.00
CA SER A 50 -1.74 8.19 0.54
C SER A 50 -3.06 7.61 0.03
N ALA A 51 -4.03 8.47 -0.21
CA ALA A 51 -5.23 8.14 -0.99
C ALA A 51 -5.14 8.64 -2.45
N GLU A 52 -3.95 9.00 -2.92
CA GLU A 52 -3.76 9.61 -4.24
C GLU A 52 -4.31 8.77 -5.39
N LEU A 53 -4.09 7.45 -5.36
CA LEU A 53 -4.62 6.55 -6.38
C LEU A 53 -6.16 6.53 -6.39
N ALA A 54 -6.79 6.56 -5.20
CA ALA A 54 -8.24 6.60 -5.09
C ALA A 54 -8.82 7.94 -5.60
N TYR A 55 -8.16 9.05 -5.35
CA TYR A 55 -8.55 10.36 -5.89
C TYR A 55 -8.38 10.42 -7.42
N MET A 56 -7.30 9.86 -7.96
CA MET A 56 -7.11 9.78 -9.42
C MET A 56 -8.17 8.86 -10.05
N MET A 57 -8.49 7.74 -9.42
CA MET A 57 -9.57 6.85 -9.84
C MET A 57 -10.93 7.56 -9.86
N ASP A 58 -11.25 8.36 -8.82
CA ASP A 58 -12.46 9.17 -8.75
C ASP A 58 -12.58 10.13 -9.93
N VAL A 59 -11.51 10.90 -10.20
CA VAL A 59 -11.47 11.89 -11.29
C VAL A 59 -11.59 11.22 -12.65
N GLU A 60 -10.81 10.15 -12.92
CA GLU A 60 -10.82 9.48 -14.24
C GLU A 60 -12.13 8.77 -14.58
N ASN A 61 -12.88 8.31 -13.56
CA ASN A 61 -14.14 7.62 -13.75
C ASN A 61 -15.36 8.53 -13.48
N GLU A 62 -15.13 9.83 -13.29
CA GLU A 62 -16.17 10.84 -13.04
C GLU A 62 -17.13 10.41 -11.91
N MET A 63 -16.56 9.85 -10.83
CA MET A 63 -17.35 9.24 -9.77
C MET A 63 -17.99 10.30 -8.85
N ASN A 64 -17.41 11.51 -8.75
CA ASN A 64 -17.86 12.58 -7.89
C ASN A 64 -18.09 12.14 -6.43
N ILE A 65 -17.12 11.41 -5.89
CA ILE A 65 -17.17 10.84 -4.54
C ILE A 65 -17.20 11.96 -3.49
N LYS A 66 -18.04 11.79 -2.50
CA LYS A 66 -18.09 12.65 -1.31
C LYS A 66 -17.14 12.07 -0.25
N TRP A 67 -15.87 12.49 -0.31
CA TRP A 67 -14.83 12.02 0.59
C TRP A 67 -15.07 12.49 2.02
N VAL A 68 -15.14 11.55 2.97
CA VAL A 68 -15.33 11.81 4.40
C VAL A 68 -14.06 11.43 5.15
N PRO A 69 -13.28 12.43 5.62
CA PRO A 69 -11.99 12.14 6.26
C PRO A 69 -12.16 11.53 7.66
N PHE A 70 -11.34 10.54 7.99
CA PHE A 70 -11.18 9.99 9.34
C PHE A 70 -9.69 9.90 9.72
N LEU A 71 -9.39 9.77 11.01
CA LEU A 71 -8.02 9.64 11.51
C LEU A 71 -7.61 8.19 11.66
N GLN A 72 -8.43 7.40 12.36
CA GLN A 72 -8.16 6.00 12.68
C GLN A 72 -9.45 5.19 12.78
N GLY A 73 -9.33 3.88 12.55
CA GLY A 73 -10.39 2.90 12.75
C GLY A 73 -11.52 2.98 11.72
N MET A 74 -12.45 2.05 11.84
CA MET A 74 -13.55 1.87 10.89
C MET A 74 -14.91 2.37 11.42
N ASN A 75 -14.93 3.24 12.42
CA ASN A 75 -16.16 3.67 13.10
C ASN A 75 -17.18 4.32 12.16
N LEU A 76 -16.74 5.15 11.20
CA LEU A 76 -17.66 5.76 10.22
C LEU A 76 -18.33 4.71 9.34
N TYR A 77 -17.59 3.68 8.95
CA TYR A 77 -18.11 2.58 8.16
C TYR A 77 -19.05 1.70 8.99
N ILE A 78 -18.61 1.26 10.17
CA ILE A 78 -19.39 0.38 11.05
C ILE A 78 -20.72 1.03 11.48
N SER A 79 -20.70 2.31 11.81
CA SER A 79 -21.92 3.07 12.20
C SER A 79 -22.87 3.40 11.04
N GLY A 80 -22.44 3.22 9.79
CA GLY A 80 -23.22 3.57 8.60
C GLY A 80 -23.20 5.06 8.26
N ALA A 81 -22.26 5.82 8.77
CA ALA A 81 -22.09 7.23 8.44
C ALA A 81 -21.58 7.46 7.00
N VAL A 82 -21.00 6.43 6.40
CA VAL A 82 -20.52 6.41 5.02
C VAL A 82 -21.06 5.18 4.27
N ASP A 83 -21.19 5.28 2.94
CA ASP A 83 -21.69 4.21 2.07
C ASP A 83 -20.60 3.16 1.79
N ALA A 84 -19.34 3.56 1.86
CA ALA A 84 -18.16 2.73 1.66
C ALA A 84 -16.96 3.35 2.36
N THR A 85 -15.84 2.65 2.40
CA THR A 85 -14.58 3.17 2.93
C THR A 85 -13.38 2.65 2.15
N LEU A 86 -12.32 3.43 2.11
CA LEU A 86 -10.99 2.90 1.79
C LEU A 86 -10.49 2.09 2.98
N ALA A 87 -9.82 1.00 2.69
CA ALA A 87 -9.22 0.09 3.67
C ALA A 87 -7.97 -0.59 3.09
N MET A 88 -6.97 -0.84 3.90
CA MET A 88 -5.87 -1.71 3.51
C MET A 88 -6.25 -3.18 3.72
N SER A 89 -5.95 -4.02 2.74
CA SER A 89 -6.26 -5.45 2.78
C SER A 89 -5.62 -6.14 3.97
N TYR A 90 -4.46 -5.67 4.39
CA TYR A 90 -3.70 -6.24 5.50
C TYR A 90 -4.07 -5.69 6.89
N SER A 91 -4.90 -4.66 6.99
CA SER A 91 -5.24 -4.03 8.28
C SER A 91 -6.73 -3.80 8.45
N GLU A 92 -7.26 -2.68 7.94
CA GLU A 92 -8.65 -2.24 8.18
C GLU A 92 -9.68 -3.22 7.64
N TYR A 93 -9.38 -3.92 6.55
CA TYR A 93 -10.30 -4.88 5.98
C TYR A 93 -10.63 -6.02 6.96
N LEU A 94 -9.64 -6.49 7.74
CA LEU A 94 -9.94 -7.48 8.78
C LEU A 94 -10.86 -6.89 9.86
N GLN A 95 -10.68 -5.63 10.25
CA GLN A 95 -11.57 -4.98 11.23
C GLN A 95 -13.01 -4.91 10.72
N ILE A 96 -13.19 -4.64 9.43
CA ILE A 96 -14.51 -4.67 8.77
C ILE A 96 -15.10 -6.08 8.83
N LYS A 97 -14.34 -7.11 8.47
CA LYS A 97 -14.80 -8.51 8.50
C LYS A 97 -15.28 -8.91 9.90
N VAL A 98 -14.44 -8.73 10.91
CA VAL A 98 -14.77 -9.16 12.29
C VAL A 98 -15.88 -8.31 12.94
N SER A 99 -16.26 -7.19 12.33
CA SER A 99 -17.41 -6.38 12.77
C SER A 99 -18.76 -6.83 12.17
N GLY A 100 -18.82 -8.00 11.54
CA GLY A 100 -20.03 -8.56 10.93
C GLY A 100 -20.31 -8.05 9.52
N HIS A 101 -19.27 -7.65 8.79
CA HIS A 101 -19.35 -7.16 7.41
C HIS A 101 -18.45 -7.98 6.45
N GLU A 102 -18.21 -9.26 6.75
CA GLU A 102 -17.31 -10.15 5.99
C GLU A 102 -17.76 -10.39 4.55
N ASP A 103 -19.06 -10.39 4.30
CA ASP A 103 -19.64 -10.69 2.97
C ASP A 103 -19.87 -9.44 2.11
N LYS A 104 -19.46 -8.27 2.58
CA LYS A 104 -19.69 -7.03 1.82
C LYS A 104 -18.82 -6.95 0.57
N PRO A 105 -19.38 -6.48 -0.56
CA PRO A 105 -18.62 -6.28 -1.78
C PRO A 105 -17.45 -5.33 -1.60
N TYR A 106 -16.40 -5.59 -2.33
CA TYR A 106 -15.22 -4.71 -2.36
C TYR A 106 -14.57 -4.71 -3.75
N ILE A 107 -13.81 -3.68 -4.01
CA ILE A 107 -12.92 -3.58 -5.18
C ILE A 107 -11.49 -3.45 -4.65
N ARG A 108 -10.62 -4.37 -5.03
CA ARG A 108 -9.17 -4.23 -4.80
C ARG A 108 -8.57 -3.37 -5.91
N LEU A 109 -7.79 -2.37 -5.57
CA LEU A 109 -7.10 -1.57 -6.59
C LEU A 109 -6.10 -2.42 -7.39
N SER A 110 -5.54 -3.47 -6.79
CA SER A 110 -4.71 -4.45 -7.47
C SER A 110 -5.43 -5.22 -8.60
N ASP A 111 -6.76 -5.22 -8.64
CA ASP A 111 -7.55 -5.83 -9.72
C ASP A 111 -7.95 -4.82 -10.79
N THR A 112 -7.43 -3.60 -10.73
CA THR A 112 -7.71 -2.51 -11.65
C THR A 112 -6.43 -2.03 -12.36
N LYS A 113 -6.55 -1.02 -13.21
CA LYS A 113 -5.39 -0.35 -13.82
C LYS A 113 -4.54 0.46 -12.80
N TYR A 114 -5.02 0.62 -11.56
CA TYR A 114 -4.35 1.32 -10.46
C TYR A 114 -3.52 0.39 -9.58
N ASP A 115 -3.17 -0.80 -10.07
CA ASP A 115 -2.25 -1.71 -9.40
C ASP A 115 -0.81 -1.18 -9.51
N PHE A 116 -0.38 -0.48 -8.48
CA PHE A 116 0.97 0.04 -8.34
C PHE A 116 1.55 -0.38 -7.00
N PRO A 117 2.83 -0.79 -6.95
CA PRO A 117 3.51 -1.10 -5.70
C PRO A 117 3.43 0.06 -4.70
N GLU A 118 3.08 -0.23 -3.46
CA GLU A 118 2.92 0.79 -2.41
C GLU A 118 4.23 1.05 -1.68
N ASP A 119 4.68 0.05 -0.93
CA ASP A 119 5.75 0.21 0.04
C ASP A 119 7.12 -0.11 -0.55
N GLY A 120 8.05 0.76 -0.25
CA GLY A 120 9.45 0.59 -0.55
C GLY A 120 10.31 1.33 0.46
N VAL A 121 11.55 0.92 0.60
CA VAL A 121 12.53 1.59 1.44
C VAL A 121 13.32 2.59 0.61
N TYR A 122 13.37 3.81 1.08
CA TYR A 122 14.06 4.91 0.43
C TYR A 122 15.07 5.54 1.36
N VAL A 123 16.17 6.01 0.80
CA VAL A 123 17.16 6.86 1.48
C VAL A 123 17.43 8.09 0.64
N THR A 124 17.99 9.15 1.22
CA THR A 124 18.49 10.27 0.41
C THR A 124 19.74 9.85 -0.36
N ALA A 125 19.95 10.43 -1.55
CA ALA A 125 21.12 10.12 -2.35
C ALA A 125 22.45 10.42 -1.60
N ASP A 126 22.49 11.52 -0.83
CA ASP A 126 23.64 11.86 0.01
C ASP A 126 23.92 10.79 1.09
N PHE A 127 22.85 10.32 1.76
CA PHE A 127 23.00 9.22 2.74
C PHE A 127 23.50 7.95 2.07
N TYR A 128 22.96 7.59 0.91
CA TYR A 128 23.38 6.43 0.14
C TYR A 128 24.88 6.49 -0.20
N GLN A 129 25.34 7.62 -0.79
CA GLN A 129 26.72 7.81 -1.18
C GLN A 129 27.70 7.71 0.00
N LYS A 130 27.33 8.28 1.16
CA LYS A 130 28.16 8.28 2.36
C LYS A 130 28.14 6.94 3.12
N ASN A 131 27.14 6.08 2.87
CA ASN A 131 26.89 4.88 3.66
C ASN A 131 26.60 3.64 2.79
N THR A 132 27.14 3.56 1.58
CA THR A 132 26.81 2.51 0.60
C THR A 132 26.92 1.09 1.18
N GLU A 133 28.01 0.76 1.88
CA GLU A 133 28.20 -0.55 2.48
C GLU A 133 27.11 -0.87 3.53
N LYS A 134 26.80 0.09 4.38
CA LYS A 134 25.74 -0.04 5.40
C LYS A 134 24.36 -0.25 4.77
N VAL A 135 24.05 0.52 3.74
CA VAL A 135 22.78 0.40 3.00
C VAL A 135 22.69 -0.96 2.32
N ASN A 136 23.74 -1.42 1.67
CA ASN A 136 23.75 -2.73 1.03
C ASN A 136 23.61 -3.86 2.04
N ALA A 137 24.29 -3.79 3.18
CA ALA A 137 24.13 -4.76 4.28
C ALA A 137 22.68 -4.78 4.83
N PHE A 138 22.06 -3.62 4.99
CA PHE A 138 20.66 -3.51 5.40
C PHE A 138 19.71 -4.14 4.37
N VAL A 139 19.91 -3.86 3.09
CA VAL A 139 19.10 -4.43 2.01
C VAL A 139 19.20 -5.95 1.98
N GLU A 140 20.42 -6.47 2.06
CA GLU A 140 20.69 -7.92 2.06
C GLU A 140 20.04 -8.60 3.27
N ALA A 141 20.21 -8.04 4.47
CA ALA A 141 19.59 -8.55 5.69
C ALA A 141 18.06 -8.52 5.60
N SER A 142 17.48 -7.43 5.08
CA SER A 142 16.05 -7.28 4.92
C SER A 142 15.47 -8.31 3.94
N ARG A 143 16.14 -8.52 2.80
CA ARG A 143 15.73 -9.55 1.83
C ARG A 143 15.75 -10.94 2.44
N LYS A 144 16.86 -11.34 3.05
CA LYS A 144 16.99 -12.63 3.73
C LYS A 144 15.92 -12.80 4.82
N GLY A 145 15.66 -11.74 5.57
CA GLY A 145 14.60 -11.76 6.59
C GLY A 145 13.23 -12.04 5.99
N TRP A 146 12.85 -11.35 4.92
CA TRP A 146 11.56 -11.58 4.26
C TRP A 146 11.49 -12.94 3.57
N GLU A 147 12.55 -13.40 2.90
CA GLU A 147 12.63 -14.75 2.31
C GLU A 147 12.45 -15.83 3.38
N TRP A 148 13.09 -15.67 4.54
CA TRP A 148 12.90 -16.57 5.68
C TRP A 148 11.44 -16.55 6.20
N VAL A 149 10.83 -15.39 6.30
CA VAL A 149 9.44 -15.24 6.77
C VAL A 149 8.45 -15.98 5.87
N HIS A 150 8.67 -16.00 4.55
CA HIS A 150 7.82 -16.76 3.61
C HIS A 150 7.79 -18.26 3.94
N GLU A 151 8.88 -18.80 4.46
CA GLU A 151 9.03 -20.22 4.81
C GLU A 151 8.70 -20.51 6.28
N HIS A 152 8.74 -19.50 7.17
CA HIS A 152 8.64 -19.65 8.63
C HIS A 152 7.57 -18.73 9.25
N LYS A 153 6.37 -18.73 8.69
CA LYS A 153 5.30 -17.76 9.03
C LYS A 153 4.91 -17.76 10.51
N GLU A 154 4.75 -18.94 11.13
CA GLU A 154 4.36 -19.04 12.53
C GLU A 154 5.49 -18.59 13.47
N GLU A 155 6.75 -18.92 13.17
CA GLU A 155 7.90 -18.47 13.95
C GLU A 155 8.07 -16.94 13.83
N ALA A 156 7.89 -16.39 12.62
CA ALA A 156 7.91 -14.95 12.40
C ALA A 156 6.80 -14.23 13.19
N LEU A 157 5.60 -14.81 13.19
CA LEU A 157 4.48 -14.30 13.98
C LEU A 157 4.78 -14.33 15.48
N ASP A 158 5.42 -15.39 15.99
CA ASP A 158 5.81 -15.49 17.39
C ASP A 158 6.84 -14.42 17.76
N ILE A 159 7.80 -14.13 16.86
CA ILE A 159 8.76 -13.05 17.07
C ILE A 159 8.04 -11.69 17.14
N VAL A 160 7.11 -11.42 16.22
CA VAL A 160 6.32 -10.18 16.22
C VAL A 160 5.50 -10.07 17.50
N MET A 161 4.84 -11.14 17.94
CA MET A 161 4.01 -11.12 19.15
C MET A 161 4.83 -10.86 20.42
N LYS A 162 6.08 -11.33 20.51
CA LYS A 162 7.00 -10.96 21.62
C LYS A 162 7.28 -9.46 21.65
N TRP A 163 7.45 -8.82 20.49
CA TRP A 163 7.64 -7.37 20.41
C TRP A 163 6.35 -6.61 20.73
N VAL A 164 5.19 -7.09 20.23
CA VAL A 164 3.87 -6.55 20.57
C VAL A 164 3.66 -6.50 22.08
N GLU A 165 3.97 -7.58 22.78
CA GLU A 165 3.86 -7.66 24.25
C GLU A 165 4.85 -6.71 24.93
N LYS A 166 6.12 -6.76 24.55
CA LYS A 166 7.19 -5.93 25.12
C LYS A 166 6.89 -4.42 24.99
N GLU A 167 6.48 -4.00 23.81
CA GLU A 167 6.22 -2.59 23.50
C GLU A 167 4.75 -2.18 23.79
N ARG A 168 3.93 -3.10 24.32
CA ARG A 168 2.51 -2.87 24.66
C ARG A 168 1.69 -2.32 23.47
N VAL A 169 1.95 -2.83 22.28
CA VAL A 169 1.22 -2.43 21.07
C VAL A 169 -0.22 -2.95 21.13
N HIS A 170 -1.18 -2.08 20.85
CA HIS A 170 -2.60 -2.43 20.93
C HIS A 170 -3.05 -3.23 19.70
N THR A 171 -2.78 -4.52 19.69
CA THR A 171 -3.12 -5.48 18.64
C THR A 171 -3.28 -6.90 19.23
N ASN A 172 -3.57 -7.88 18.40
CA ASN A 172 -3.69 -9.28 18.79
C ASN A 172 -3.13 -10.24 17.73
N ARG A 173 -2.92 -11.50 18.09
CA ARG A 173 -2.33 -12.52 17.21
C ARG A 173 -3.15 -12.74 15.93
N LEU A 174 -4.48 -12.72 16.00
CA LEU A 174 -5.35 -12.90 14.82
C LEU A 174 -5.09 -11.79 13.80
N HIS A 175 -5.05 -10.55 14.26
CA HIS A 175 -4.78 -9.40 13.38
C HIS A 175 -3.37 -9.45 12.80
N GLN A 176 -2.36 -9.77 13.61
CA GLN A 176 -0.98 -9.87 13.15
C GLN A 176 -0.76 -11.03 12.16
N LYS A 177 -1.45 -12.16 12.36
CA LYS A 177 -1.42 -13.29 11.41
C LYS A 177 -2.03 -12.88 10.06
N TRP A 178 -3.21 -12.28 10.07
CA TRP A 178 -3.85 -11.77 8.86
C TRP A 178 -2.95 -10.76 8.13
N MET A 179 -2.39 -9.79 8.87
CA MET A 179 -1.49 -8.78 8.33
C MET A 179 -0.28 -9.44 7.67
N LEU A 180 0.36 -10.39 8.33
CA LEU A 180 1.51 -11.12 7.80
C LEU A 180 1.16 -11.82 6.48
N GLU A 181 0.08 -12.59 6.44
CA GLU A 181 -0.35 -13.34 5.26
C GLU A 181 -0.65 -12.42 4.06
N GLU A 182 -1.34 -11.31 4.29
CA GLU A 182 -1.63 -10.32 3.24
C GLU A 182 -0.36 -9.59 2.77
N ILE A 183 0.55 -9.20 3.67
CA ILE A 183 1.81 -8.56 3.28
C ILE A 183 2.66 -9.51 2.44
N LEU A 184 2.78 -10.78 2.82
CA LEU A 184 3.53 -11.76 2.05
C LEU A 184 2.93 -11.97 0.64
N ARG A 185 1.61 -11.95 0.53
CA ARG A 185 0.93 -11.97 -0.77
C ARG A 185 1.27 -10.74 -1.62
N LEU A 186 1.26 -9.54 -1.02
CA LEU A 186 1.58 -8.29 -1.71
C LEU A 186 3.06 -8.17 -2.13
N GLN A 187 3.97 -8.91 -1.50
CA GLN A 187 5.37 -8.99 -1.89
C GLN A 187 5.61 -9.79 -3.17
N CYS A 188 4.63 -10.58 -3.59
CA CYS A 188 4.70 -11.35 -4.82
C CYS A 188 4.07 -10.57 -5.98
N GLU A 189 4.67 -10.66 -7.17
CA GLU A 189 4.01 -10.21 -8.38
C GLU A 189 2.72 -11.02 -8.61
N LYS A 190 1.72 -10.43 -9.26
CA LYS A 190 0.44 -11.10 -9.51
C LYS A 190 0.64 -12.42 -10.26
N GLY A 191 0.15 -13.51 -9.66
CA GLY A 191 0.30 -14.86 -10.20
C GLY A 191 1.68 -15.51 -9.96
N LYS A 192 2.52 -14.93 -9.10
CA LYS A 192 3.78 -15.49 -8.65
C LYS A 192 3.70 -15.87 -7.17
N ASP A 193 4.43 -16.92 -6.79
CA ASP A 193 4.48 -17.41 -5.42
C ASP A 193 5.78 -17.00 -4.68
N LYS A 194 6.72 -16.36 -5.40
CA LYS A 194 7.98 -15.91 -4.82
C LYS A 194 7.99 -14.40 -4.68
N PRO A 195 8.51 -13.88 -3.54
CA PRO A 195 8.64 -12.45 -3.34
C PRO A 195 9.60 -11.83 -4.35
N SER A 196 9.30 -10.62 -4.76
CA SER A 196 10.19 -9.77 -5.55
C SER A 196 10.46 -8.48 -4.77
N PHE A 197 11.71 -8.02 -4.82
CA PHE A 197 12.13 -6.82 -4.09
C PHE A 197 12.67 -5.74 -5.03
N ASN A 198 12.35 -5.83 -6.31
CA ASN A 198 12.79 -4.91 -7.33
C ASN A 198 11.62 -4.07 -7.86
N LEU A 199 11.91 -2.83 -8.22
CA LEU A 199 10.99 -2.02 -9.02
C LEU A 199 11.11 -2.42 -10.50
N ASP A 200 9.96 -2.63 -11.13
CA ASP A 200 9.87 -2.83 -12.58
C ASP A 200 9.82 -1.48 -13.33
N ALA A 201 10.60 -1.36 -14.40
CA ALA A 201 10.70 -0.13 -15.18
C ALA A 201 9.36 0.28 -15.82
N ARG A 202 8.59 -0.68 -16.32
CA ARG A 202 7.28 -0.42 -16.94
C ARG A 202 6.27 0.08 -15.92
N THR A 203 6.32 -0.45 -14.71
CA THR A 203 5.46 -0.01 -13.60
C THR A 203 5.80 1.42 -13.19
N VAL A 204 7.09 1.76 -13.08
CA VAL A 204 7.55 3.12 -12.81
C VAL A 204 7.09 4.09 -13.90
N GLU A 205 7.25 3.72 -15.17
CA GLU A 205 6.82 4.54 -16.31
C GLU A 205 5.30 4.79 -16.31
N LYS A 206 4.50 3.73 -16.09
CA LYS A 206 3.04 3.84 -16.01
C LYS A 206 2.60 4.75 -14.87
N LEU A 207 3.17 4.58 -13.66
CA LEU A 207 2.85 5.44 -12.52
C LEU A 207 3.28 6.88 -12.77
N SER A 208 4.47 7.09 -13.33
CA SER A 208 4.96 8.43 -13.66
C SER A 208 4.03 9.14 -14.65
N LYS A 209 3.58 8.43 -15.70
CA LYS A 209 2.61 8.95 -16.67
C LYS A 209 1.29 9.33 -16.00
N LEU A 210 0.72 8.44 -15.18
CA LEU A 210 -0.52 8.69 -14.45
C LEU A 210 -0.41 9.94 -13.55
N LEU A 211 0.70 10.07 -12.80
CA LEU A 211 0.93 11.22 -11.94
C LEU A 211 1.06 12.54 -12.75
N MET A 212 1.66 12.50 -13.93
CA MET A 212 1.74 13.66 -14.83
C MET A 212 0.36 14.04 -15.39
N GLU A 213 -0.43 13.09 -15.86
CA GLU A 213 -1.80 13.30 -16.36
C GLU A 213 -2.68 13.99 -15.30
N HIS A 214 -2.49 13.61 -14.04
CA HIS A 214 -3.18 14.21 -12.89
C HIS A 214 -2.44 15.43 -12.29
N ARG A 215 -1.42 15.96 -12.95
CA ARG A 215 -0.64 17.12 -12.51
C ARG A 215 -0.08 16.99 -11.07
N ARG A 216 0.24 15.75 -10.68
CA ARG A 216 0.87 15.45 -9.37
C ARG A 216 2.38 15.59 -9.42
N ILE A 217 2.96 15.45 -10.62
CA ILE A 217 4.37 15.73 -10.92
C ILE A 217 4.45 16.54 -12.22
N HIS A 218 5.54 17.29 -12.40
CA HIS A 218 5.76 18.20 -13.54
C HIS A 218 6.67 17.61 -14.60
N ALA A 219 7.49 16.61 -14.23
CA ALA A 219 8.43 15.95 -15.13
C ALA A 219 8.40 14.43 -14.91
N PRO A 220 8.71 13.63 -15.95
CA PRO A 220 8.70 12.19 -15.83
C PRO A 220 9.78 11.70 -14.84
N ILE A 221 9.41 10.73 -14.03
CA ILE A 221 10.31 10.02 -13.11
C ILE A 221 10.60 8.66 -13.70
N THR A 222 11.89 8.38 -13.96
CA THR A 222 12.35 7.10 -14.51
C THR A 222 12.87 6.17 -13.43
N LEU A 223 13.04 4.89 -13.75
CA LEU A 223 13.65 3.91 -12.85
C LEU A 223 15.09 4.31 -12.50
N GLU A 224 15.87 4.82 -13.45
CA GLU A 224 17.25 5.28 -13.24
C GLU A 224 17.29 6.40 -12.19
N LYS A 225 16.33 7.33 -12.27
CA LYS A 225 16.21 8.40 -11.28
C LYS A 225 15.87 7.86 -9.89
N LEU A 226 14.99 6.86 -9.81
CA LEU A 226 14.66 6.17 -8.55
C LEU A 226 15.81 5.32 -8.01
N LYS A 227 16.63 4.76 -8.88
CA LYS A 227 17.83 4.01 -8.47
C LYS A 227 18.99 4.92 -8.04
N GLY A 228 19.00 6.19 -8.42
CA GLY A 228 20.04 7.14 -8.02
C GLY A 228 21.45 6.74 -8.45
N GLY A 229 21.60 6.09 -9.61
CA GLY A 229 22.87 5.59 -10.13
C GLY A 229 23.32 4.23 -9.56
N ARG A 230 22.45 3.53 -8.83
CA ARG A 230 22.69 2.12 -8.44
C ARG A 230 22.65 1.22 -9.68
N PRO A 231 23.50 0.18 -9.74
CA PRO A 231 23.49 -0.80 -10.82
C PRO A 231 22.18 -1.60 -10.91
#